data_27c933a952cdd611983c30e95046d3d8
#
_entry.id   27c933a952cdd611983c30e95046d3d8
#
_cell.length_a   1.000
_cell.length_b   1.000
_cell.length_c   1.000
_cell.angle_alpha   90.00
_cell.angle_beta   90.00
_cell.angle_gamma   90.00
#
_symmetry.space_group_name_H-M   'P 1'
#
loop_
_entity.id
_entity.type
_entity.pdbx_description
1 polymer ?
#
loop_
_entity_poly.entity_id
_entity_poly.type
_entity_poly.pdbx_seq_one_letter_code
_entity_poly.pdbx_strand_id
1 'polypeptide(L)'
;MASGSTLTVSGGTNMVQVVANTDTVQPADYDNMIANVYRQLGAPNDVTLGSYTLSNVYGYNNATGSLDAATGETINASSTDNGYKNLQDEVQSLATFLGLTLTGNSGSDRTSSNTITAADWNNLMTDVKACFDARVAVPASSLTTDAADTSTRTSSWGNAATNEVTHQFTMTFPSEAATRGFFNSGGEVLFTASRSGGTSGSAAGTIGSQNANWTSLLSAMGTLTFNLDDLVSSGSTGTSANKGFYELTTSFQTLYTKTGSGAYSSNYYRIQGKVNSTTNPTVLTFKTIFRDDHALGSGVGPDGIAGTGDDSQGFVDSVDGTLTSTIQTKRANNGVTHAAPTTATTSEL
;
A
#
# COMPACT_ATOMS: atom_id res chain seq x y z
N MET A 1 24.87 -7.25 20.89
CA MET A 1 24.08 -7.14 19.66
C MET A 1 24.00 -8.50 19.04
N ALA A 2 22.83 -8.84 18.48
CA ALA A 2 22.67 -10.05 17.71
C ALA A 2 23.62 -10.04 16.51
N SER A 3 24.31 -11.15 16.23
CA SER A 3 25.35 -11.25 15.22
C SER A 3 25.18 -12.44 14.27
N GLY A 4 24.07 -13.16 14.41
CA GLY A 4 23.73 -14.31 13.57
C GLY A 4 23.19 -13.92 12.19
N SER A 5 22.55 -14.87 11.51
CA SER A 5 21.95 -14.65 10.20
C SER A 5 20.80 -13.68 10.26
N THR A 6 20.68 -12.83 9.24
CA THR A 6 19.52 -11.94 9.10
C THR A 6 18.33 -12.70 8.53
N LEU A 7 17.20 -12.65 9.22
CA LEU A 7 15.92 -13.07 8.71
C LEU A 7 15.28 -11.86 8.02
N THR A 8 15.25 -11.89 6.69
CA THR A 8 14.62 -10.85 5.90
C THR A 8 13.11 -11.00 5.96
N VAL A 9 12.42 -9.92 6.33
CA VAL A 9 10.97 -9.82 6.37
C VAL A 9 10.53 -8.81 5.31
N SER A 10 9.99 -9.29 4.21
CA SER A 10 9.57 -8.45 3.09
C SER A 10 8.41 -7.55 3.51
N GLY A 11 8.55 -6.23 3.33
CA GLY A 11 7.58 -5.24 3.84
C GLY A 11 7.57 -5.11 5.36
N GLY A 12 8.49 -5.76 6.06
CA GLY A 12 8.63 -5.77 7.51
C GLY A 12 10.00 -5.31 8.00
N THR A 13 10.18 -5.43 9.31
CA THR A 13 11.47 -5.15 9.94
C THR A 13 12.32 -6.41 9.99
N ASN A 14 13.51 -6.36 9.38
CA ASN A 14 14.45 -7.49 9.41
C ASN A 14 14.87 -7.81 10.86
N MET A 15 14.98 -9.10 11.15
CA MET A 15 15.41 -9.60 12.45
C MET A 15 16.78 -10.28 12.31
N VAL A 16 17.63 -10.16 13.32
CA VAL A 16 18.96 -10.79 13.33
C VAL A 16 18.96 -11.89 14.39
N GLN A 17 19.34 -13.10 14.02
CA GLN A 17 19.41 -14.23 14.92
C GLN A 17 20.50 -14.05 15.98
N VAL A 18 20.24 -14.61 17.13
CA VAL A 18 21.15 -14.55 18.30
C VAL A 18 22.10 -15.75 18.26
N VAL A 19 23.40 -15.51 18.44
CA VAL A 19 24.41 -16.56 18.55
C VAL A 19 24.62 -16.94 20.02
N ALA A 20 24.45 -18.22 20.33
CA ALA A 20 24.58 -18.72 21.70
C ALA A 20 25.96 -18.42 22.28
N ASN A 21 25.99 -18.00 23.55
CA ASN A 21 27.19 -17.67 24.33
C ASN A 21 28.02 -16.47 23.77
N THR A 22 27.55 -15.81 22.73
CA THR A 22 28.26 -14.69 22.09
C THR A 22 27.43 -13.41 22.18
N ASP A 23 26.15 -13.52 21.90
CA ASP A 23 25.26 -12.37 21.82
C ASP A 23 24.44 -12.19 23.09
N THR A 24 24.12 -10.93 23.36
CA THR A 24 23.10 -10.54 24.34
C THR A 24 21.90 -9.98 23.56
N VAL A 25 20.70 -10.44 23.87
CA VAL A 25 19.46 -9.87 23.32
C VAL A 25 19.38 -8.41 23.74
N GLN A 26 19.23 -7.54 22.79
CA GLN A 26 19.09 -6.10 23.00
C GLN A 26 17.62 -5.69 22.90
N PRO A 27 17.23 -4.54 23.47
CA PRO A 27 15.87 -3.99 23.26
C PRO A 27 15.44 -3.98 21.80
N ALA A 28 16.33 -3.55 20.90
CA ALA A 28 16.05 -3.51 19.47
C ALA A 28 15.74 -4.90 18.86
N ASP A 29 16.31 -5.97 19.37
CA ASP A 29 16.01 -7.33 18.88
C ASP A 29 14.58 -7.74 19.25
N TYR A 30 14.14 -7.36 20.45
CA TYR A 30 12.78 -7.56 20.93
C TYR A 30 11.78 -6.66 20.21
N ASP A 31 12.10 -5.38 20.09
CA ASP A 31 11.27 -4.39 19.40
C ASP A 31 11.02 -4.77 17.94
N ASN A 32 12.03 -5.31 17.25
CA ASN A 32 11.88 -5.75 15.86
C ASN A 32 10.88 -6.91 15.72
N MET A 33 10.85 -7.84 16.67
CA MET A 33 9.84 -8.90 16.67
C MET A 33 8.45 -8.35 16.93
N ILE A 34 8.30 -7.49 17.94
CA ILE A 34 7.03 -6.84 18.26
C ILE A 34 6.54 -6.00 17.08
N ALA A 35 7.43 -5.25 16.43
CA ALA A 35 7.09 -4.47 15.27
C ALA A 35 6.47 -5.33 14.15
N ASN A 36 7.03 -6.51 13.91
CA ASN A 36 6.49 -7.45 12.94
C ASN A 36 5.14 -8.03 13.37
N VAL A 37 4.97 -8.37 14.64
CA VAL A 37 3.70 -8.95 15.12
C VAL A 37 2.61 -7.89 15.19
N TYR A 38 2.86 -6.77 15.84
CA TYR A 38 1.82 -5.81 16.16
C TYR A 38 1.60 -4.75 15.08
N ARG A 39 2.65 -4.07 14.67
CA ARG A 39 2.50 -2.95 13.74
C ARG A 39 2.26 -3.40 12.32
N GLN A 40 2.86 -4.51 11.91
CA GLN A 40 2.79 -4.95 10.52
C GLN A 40 1.73 -6.03 10.29
N LEU A 41 1.35 -6.78 11.31
CA LEU A 41 0.20 -7.69 11.25
C LEU A 41 -1.12 -7.03 11.66
N GLY A 42 -1.12 -5.71 11.89
CA GLY A 42 -2.34 -4.96 12.16
C GLY A 42 -2.88 -5.08 13.56
N ALA A 43 -2.07 -5.57 14.47
CA ALA A 43 -2.45 -5.78 15.83
C ALA A 43 -1.72 -4.84 16.80
N PRO A 44 -2.19 -3.61 17.03
CA PRO A 44 -1.98 -3.01 18.31
C PRO A 44 -2.95 -3.71 19.25
N ASN A 45 -2.58 -3.91 20.48
CA ASN A 45 -3.41 -4.33 21.60
C ASN A 45 -4.85 -4.68 21.37
N ASP A 46 -5.28 -5.76 22.02
CA ASP A 46 -6.69 -6.13 22.17
C ASP A 46 -7.47 -6.14 20.86
N VAL A 47 -6.75 -6.27 19.72
CA VAL A 47 -7.38 -6.42 18.43
C VAL A 47 -7.92 -7.83 18.32
N THR A 48 -9.22 -7.91 18.07
CA THR A 48 -9.86 -9.16 17.75
C THR A 48 -9.70 -9.46 16.27
N LEU A 49 -8.96 -10.52 15.96
CA LEU A 49 -8.82 -11.07 14.62
C LEU A 49 -9.72 -12.31 14.50
N GLY A 50 -10.92 -12.15 13.94
CA GLY A 50 -11.90 -13.22 13.95
C GLY A 50 -12.32 -13.58 15.38
N SER A 51 -12.02 -14.81 15.82
CA SER A 51 -12.27 -15.27 17.18
C SER A 51 -11.07 -15.09 18.13
N TYR A 52 -9.96 -14.54 17.65
CA TYR A 52 -8.74 -14.38 18.44
C TYR A 52 -8.57 -12.92 18.84
N THR A 53 -8.24 -12.71 20.11
CA THR A 53 -7.89 -11.41 20.66
C THR A 53 -6.41 -11.40 20.97
N LEU A 54 -5.68 -10.42 20.42
CA LEU A 54 -4.27 -10.20 20.74
C LEU A 54 -4.20 -9.25 21.94
N SER A 55 -3.50 -9.66 22.96
CA SER A 55 -3.33 -8.89 24.19
C SER A 55 -2.11 -7.98 24.13
N ASN A 56 -1.96 -7.13 25.14
CA ASN A 56 -0.77 -6.29 25.30
C ASN A 56 0.49 -7.11 25.45
N VAL A 57 1.53 -6.73 24.70
CA VAL A 57 2.89 -7.24 24.89
C VAL A 57 3.77 -6.11 25.40
N TYR A 58 4.63 -6.45 26.36
CA TYR A 58 5.62 -5.53 26.88
C TYR A 58 6.52 -4.99 25.75
N GLY A 59 6.90 -3.72 25.88
CA GLY A 59 7.69 -3.04 24.86
C GLY A 59 6.89 -2.44 23.71
N TYR A 60 5.56 -2.52 23.76
CA TYR A 60 4.69 -1.86 22.80
C TYR A 60 3.71 -0.91 23.47
N ASN A 61 3.83 0.36 23.19
CA ASN A 61 2.93 1.38 23.71
C ASN A 61 1.69 1.51 22.82
N ASN A 62 0.56 1.12 23.33
CA ASN A 62 -0.70 1.06 22.63
C ASN A 62 -1.28 2.41 22.24
N ALA A 63 -1.11 3.39 23.10
CA ALA A 63 -1.67 4.72 22.88
C ALA A 63 -0.95 5.44 21.72
N THR A 64 0.32 5.13 21.50
CA THR A 64 1.16 5.78 20.48
C THR A 64 1.59 4.85 19.37
N GLY A 65 1.43 3.53 19.51
CA GLY A 65 1.98 2.54 18.60
C GLY A 65 3.51 2.53 18.57
N SER A 66 4.16 3.04 19.63
CA SER A 66 5.62 3.09 19.75
C SER A 66 6.18 1.84 20.38
N LEU A 67 7.42 1.52 20.02
CA LEU A 67 8.22 0.47 20.67
C LEU A 67 8.97 1.15 21.81
N ASP A 68 8.91 0.56 23.00
CA ASP A 68 9.44 1.19 24.21
C ASP A 68 10.26 0.26 25.12
N ALA A 69 10.71 -0.90 24.62
CA ALA A 69 11.64 -1.72 25.36
C ALA A 69 12.94 -0.95 25.64
N ALA A 70 13.38 -0.92 26.89
CA ALA A 70 14.52 -0.12 27.32
C ALA A 70 15.71 -0.99 27.76
N THR A 71 16.92 -0.44 27.61
CA THR A 71 18.12 -1.11 28.08
C THR A 71 18.08 -1.29 29.60
N GLY A 72 18.31 -2.51 30.06
CA GLY A 72 18.28 -2.88 31.47
C GLY A 72 16.95 -3.45 31.95
N GLU A 73 15.94 -3.46 31.13
CA GLU A 73 14.69 -4.18 31.43
C GLU A 73 14.88 -5.70 31.27
N THR A 74 14.13 -6.44 32.04
CA THR A 74 14.20 -7.90 32.03
C THR A 74 13.04 -8.47 31.24
N ILE A 75 13.35 -9.22 30.17
CA ILE A 75 12.36 -10.01 29.46
C ILE A 75 12.10 -11.27 30.25
N ASN A 76 10.94 -11.35 30.89
CA ASN A 76 10.55 -12.51 31.69
C ASN A 76 10.14 -13.70 30.81
N ALA A 77 10.37 -14.91 31.28
CA ALA A 77 9.92 -16.11 30.59
C ALA A 77 8.41 -16.38 30.77
N SER A 78 7.75 -15.70 31.71
CA SER A 78 6.34 -15.93 32.07
C SER A 78 5.34 -15.20 31.14
N SER A 79 4.06 -15.46 31.36
CA SER A 79 2.92 -14.87 30.64
C SER A 79 2.45 -13.52 31.22
N THR A 80 3.22 -12.88 32.08
CA THR A 80 2.96 -11.53 32.58
C THR A 80 3.48 -10.48 31.61
N ASP A 81 3.00 -9.26 31.70
CA ASP A 81 3.08 -8.15 30.73
C ASP A 81 4.40 -7.91 29.97
N ASN A 82 5.49 -8.46 30.40
CA ASN A 82 6.81 -8.32 29.79
C ASN A 82 7.46 -9.68 29.50
N GLY A 83 6.66 -10.65 29.09
CA GLY A 83 7.10 -12.03 28.99
C GLY A 83 7.34 -12.52 27.57
N TYR A 84 8.41 -13.31 27.40
CA TYR A 84 8.67 -14.11 26.22
C TYR A 84 7.45 -15.00 25.87
N LYS A 85 6.83 -15.63 26.88
CA LYS A 85 5.64 -16.45 26.67
C LYS A 85 4.46 -15.65 26.13
N ASN A 86 4.28 -14.42 26.58
CA ASN A 86 3.18 -13.60 26.07
C ASN A 86 3.33 -13.36 24.55
N LEU A 87 4.52 -12.98 24.10
CA LEU A 87 4.81 -12.85 22.67
C LEU A 87 4.65 -14.19 21.92
N GLN A 88 5.05 -15.29 22.55
CA GLN A 88 4.88 -16.63 21.98
C GLN A 88 3.38 -16.98 21.81
N ASP A 89 2.55 -16.69 22.80
CA ASP A 89 1.10 -16.94 22.75
C ASP A 89 0.42 -16.10 21.66
N GLU A 90 0.85 -14.85 21.47
CA GLU A 90 0.37 -13.99 20.41
C GLU A 90 0.73 -14.53 19.01
N VAL A 91 1.97 -14.96 18.84
CA VAL A 91 2.43 -15.57 17.58
C VAL A 91 1.65 -16.87 17.30
N GLN A 92 1.35 -17.66 18.33
CA GLN A 92 0.56 -18.87 18.19
C GLN A 92 -0.90 -18.58 17.82
N SER A 93 -1.48 -17.54 18.41
CA SER A 93 -2.84 -17.07 18.09
C SER A 93 -2.92 -16.59 16.63
N LEU A 94 -1.92 -15.81 16.20
CA LEU A 94 -1.81 -15.37 14.79
C LEU A 94 -1.65 -16.55 13.85
N ALA A 95 -0.77 -17.50 14.16
CA ALA A 95 -0.57 -18.68 13.33
C ALA A 95 -1.85 -19.51 13.17
N THR A 96 -2.57 -19.70 14.26
CA THR A 96 -3.87 -20.39 14.24
C THR A 96 -4.88 -19.64 13.37
N PHE A 97 -4.94 -18.32 13.50
CA PHE A 97 -5.79 -17.48 12.67
C PHE A 97 -5.42 -17.58 11.17
N LEU A 98 -4.12 -17.59 10.85
CA LEU A 98 -3.61 -17.71 9.47
C LEU A 98 -3.65 -19.17 8.94
N GLY A 99 -4.06 -20.13 9.76
CA GLY A 99 -4.09 -21.55 9.38
C GLY A 99 -2.70 -22.18 9.25
N LEU A 100 -1.70 -21.63 9.97
CA LEU A 100 -0.32 -22.09 9.91
C LEU A 100 -0.01 -23.11 10.99
N THR A 101 0.89 -24.02 10.67
CA THR A 101 1.58 -24.87 11.66
C THR A 101 2.96 -24.28 11.89
N LEU A 102 3.23 -23.81 13.10
CA LEU A 102 4.54 -23.29 13.48
C LEU A 102 5.56 -24.43 13.61
N THR A 103 6.76 -24.19 13.14
CA THR A 103 7.85 -25.18 13.17
C THR A 103 8.97 -24.83 14.15
N GLY A 104 9.00 -23.58 14.61
CA GLY A 104 10.06 -23.09 15.46
C GLY A 104 9.83 -23.40 16.94
N ASN A 105 8.83 -22.81 17.55
CA ASN A 105 8.61 -22.91 18.99
C ASN A 105 7.17 -23.26 19.36
N SER A 106 6.63 -24.22 18.69
CA SER A 106 5.21 -24.54 18.65
C SER A 106 4.62 -25.13 19.92
N GLY A 107 5.29 -25.19 21.03
CA GLY A 107 4.60 -25.91 22.07
C GLY A 107 5.16 -25.96 23.48
N SER A 108 6.29 -25.42 23.75
CA SER A 108 6.81 -25.47 25.14
C SER A 108 6.58 -24.12 25.81
N ASP A 109 5.49 -24.04 26.58
CA ASP A 109 5.24 -22.91 27.45
C ASP A 109 6.46 -22.65 28.33
N ARG A 110 6.98 -21.42 28.26
CA ARG A 110 8.04 -21.00 29.17
C ARG A 110 7.42 -20.51 30.47
N THR A 111 8.02 -20.93 31.55
CA THR A 111 7.63 -20.51 32.90
C THR A 111 8.74 -19.63 33.48
N SER A 112 8.45 -18.95 34.57
CA SER A 112 9.43 -18.11 35.28
C SER A 112 10.71 -18.83 35.70
N SER A 113 10.69 -20.17 35.75
CA SER A 113 11.85 -21.01 36.08
C SER A 113 12.68 -21.43 34.85
N ASN A 114 12.23 -21.13 33.65
CA ASN A 114 12.96 -21.49 32.43
C ASN A 114 13.94 -20.38 32.01
N THR A 115 15.09 -20.78 31.50
CA THR A 115 16.00 -19.89 30.82
C THR A 115 15.63 -19.83 29.36
N ILE A 116 15.49 -18.63 28.81
CA ILE A 116 15.29 -18.41 27.37
C ILE A 116 16.65 -18.56 26.69
N THR A 117 16.80 -19.59 25.88
CA THR A 117 18.03 -19.85 25.14
C THR A 117 18.06 -19.11 23.82
N ALA A 118 19.25 -18.99 23.19
CA ALA A 118 19.37 -18.46 21.83
C ALA A 118 18.53 -19.26 20.82
N ALA A 119 18.39 -20.56 21.02
CA ALA A 119 17.54 -21.40 20.16
C ALA A 119 16.06 -21.04 20.32
N ASP A 120 15.58 -20.82 21.53
CA ASP A 120 14.20 -20.40 21.79
C ASP A 120 13.90 -19.07 21.09
N TRP A 121 14.83 -18.12 21.23
CA TRP A 121 14.71 -16.80 20.63
C TRP A 121 14.66 -16.87 19.09
N ASN A 122 15.58 -17.61 18.48
CA ASN A 122 15.66 -17.77 17.04
C ASN A 122 14.45 -18.53 16.46
N ASN A 123 13.93 -19.50 17.23
CA ASN A 123 12.71 -20.21 16.86
C ASN A 123 11.50 -19.27 16.85
N LEU A 124 11.36 -18.43 17.86
CA LEU A 124 10.28 -17.43 17.91
C LEU A 124 10.39 -16.43 16.75
N MET A 125 11.60 -15.95 16.43
CA MET A 125 11.82 -15.11 15.25
C MET A 125 11.38 -15.78 13.94
N THR A 126 11.67 -17.08 13.81
CA THR A 126 11.27 -17.86 12.63
C THR A 126 9.76 -17.97 12.52
N ASP A 127 9.07 -18.18 13.65
CA ASP A 127 7.62 -18.26 13.71
C ASP A 127 6.96 -16.89 13.43
N VAL A 128 7.52 -15.80 13.97
CA VAL A 128 7.09 -14.43 13.63
C VAL A 128 7.20 -14.17 12.14
N LYS A 129 8.32 -14.56 11.54
CA LYS A 129 8.52 -14.43 10.08
C LYS A 129 7.51 -15.29 9.31
N ALA A 130 7.25 -16.52 9.72
CA ALA A 130 6.28 -17.39 9.06
C ALA A 130 4.86 -16.79 9.08
N CYS A 131 4.43 -16.23 10.21
CA CYS A 131 3.17 -15.51 10.31
C CYS A 131 3.16 -14.29 9.38
N PHE A 132 4.25 -13.54 9.36
CA PHE A 132 4.38 -12.36 8.51
C PHE A 132 4.29 -12.71 7.02
N ASP A 133 5.00 -13.72 6.58
CA ASP A 133 4.99 -14.16 5.19
C ASP A 133 3.62 -14.72 4.75
N ALA A 134 2.90 -15.38 5.66
CA ALA A 134 1.61 -15.98 5.37
C ALA A 134 0.47 -14.97 5.23
N ARG A 135 0.59 -13.75 5.75
CA ARG A 135 -0.46 -12.72 5.65
C ARG A 135 -0.82 -12.35 4.21
N VAL A 136 0.13 -12.45 3.29
CA VAL A 136 -0.07 -12.14 1.85
C VAL A 136 -0.69 -13.31 1.08
N ALA A 137 -0.92 -14.45 1.70
CA ALA A 137 -1.41 -15.66 1.04
C ALA A 137 -2.95 -15.78 1.01
N VAL A 138 -3.69 -14.66 1.10
CA VAL A 138 -5.15 -14.69 1.00
C VAL A 138 -5.53 -14.93 -0.46
N PRO A 139 -6.18 -16.04 -0.80
CA PRO A 139 -6.63 -16.27 -2.18
C PRO A 139 -7.59 -15.17 -2.63
N ALA A 140 -7.48 -14.73 -3.89
CA ALA A 140 -8.37 -13.73 -4.46
C ALA A 140 -9.86 -14.10 -4.35
N SER A 141 -10.18 -15.39 -4.30
CA SER A 141 -11.54 -15.92 -4.06
C SER A 141 -12.06 -15.67 -2.64
N SER A 142 -11.17 -15.30 -1.72
CA SER A 142 -11.51 -14.95 -0.34
C SER A 142 -11.60 -13.44 -0.12
N LEU A 143 -11.64 -12.65 -1.18
CA LEU A 143 -11.81 -11.20 -1.11
C LEU A 143 -13.23 -10.80 -1.51
N THR A 144 -13.84 -9.94 -0.71
CA THR A 144 -15.11 -9.28 -1.03
C THR A 144 -14.83 -7.92 -1.67
N THR A 145 -15.40 -7.69 -2.84
CA THR A 145 -15.28 -6.40 -3.53
C THR A 145 -16.34 -5.44 -3.00
N ASP A 146 -15.91 -4.26 -2.61
CA ASP A 146 -16.78 -3.18 -2.14
C ASP A 146 -17.34 -2.36 -3.31
N ALA A 147 -18.23 -1.42 -3.00
CA ALA A 147 -18.72 -0.46 -3.99
C ALA A 147 -17.55 0.40 -4.52
N ALA A 148 -17.63 0.77 -5.78
CA ALA A 148 -16.64 1.64 -6.40
C ALA A 148 -17.04 3.10 -6.25
N ASP A 149 -16.05 3.97 -6.02
CA ASP A 149 -16.20 5.43 -6.11
C ASP A 149 -15.56 5.93 -7.40
N THR A 150 -16.19 6.93 -8.00
CA THR A 150 -15.84 7.42 -9.32
C THR A 150 -15.73 8.93 -9.33
N SER A 151 -14.72 9.45 -10.00
CA SER A 151 -14.59 10.86 -10.36
C SER A 151 -14.56 10.99 -11.89
N THR A 152 -15.26 11.99 -12.40
CA THR A 152 -15.38 12.21 -13.85
C THR A 152 -15.11 13.65 -14.24
N ARG A 153 -14.50 13.82 -15.40
CA ARG A 153 -14.40 15.10 -16.11
C ARG A 153 -15.02 14.98 -17.48
N THR A 154 -15.84 15.96 -17.85
CA THR A 154 -16.51 16.04 -19.17
C THR A 154 -16.04 17.23 -20.01
N SER A 155 -15.39 18.23 -19.39
CA SER A 155 -14.82 19.37 -20.12
C SER A 155 -13.47 18.99 -20.75
N SER A 156 -13.16 19.60 -21.88
CA SER A 156 -11.90 19.38 -22.59
C SER A 156 -10.69 19.76 -21.72
N TRP A 157 -9.57 19.10 -21.96
CA TRP A 157 -8.29 19.33 -21.29
C TRP A 157 -7.13 18.97 -22.23
N GLY A 158 -5.90 19.06 -21.75
CA GLY A 158 -4.72 18.79 -22.57
C GLY A 158 -4.33 19.96 -23.45
N ASN A 159 -4.61 21.19 -23.02
CA ASN A 159 -4.19 22.42 -23.66
C ASN A 159 -3.33 23.29 -22.70
N ALA A 160 -2.77 24.36 -23.20
CA ALA A 160 -1.87 25.21 -22.41
C ALA A 160 -2.48 25.75 -21.11
N ALA A 161 -3.81 25.89 -21.05
CA ALA A 161 -4.49 26.40 -19.86
C ALA A 161 -4.85 25.30 -18.86
N THR A 162 -5.07 24.07 -19.34
CA THR A 162 -5.45 22.92 -18.51
C THR A 162 -4.75 21.68 -19.05
N ASN A 163 -3.46 21.52 -18.72
CA ASN A 163 -2.67 20.39 -19.16
C ASN A 163 -2.59 19.25 -18.13
N GLU A 164 -3.26 19.40 -17.00
CA GLU A 164 -3.34 18.37 -15.97
C GLU A 164 -4.77 18.24 -15.44
N VAL A 165 -5.19 17.00 -15.25
CA VAL A 165 -6.41 16.64 -14.53
C VAL A 165 -6.01 15.76 -13.38
N THR A 166 -6.42 16.15 -12.18
CA THR A 166 -6.15 15.37 -10.97
C THR A 166 -7.46 15.02 -10.28
N HIS A 167 -7.74 13.74 -10.13
CA HIS A 167 -8.81 13.25 -9.25
C HIS A 167 -8.20 12.77 -7.94
N GLN A 168 -8.76 13.19 -6.81
CA GLN A 168 -8.29 12.79 -5.50
C GLN A 168 -9.33 11.91 -4.79
N PHE A 169 -8.85 10.83 -4.19
CA PHE A 169 -9.64 9.91 -3.40
C PHE A 169 -9.08 9.83 -1.99
N THR A 170 -9.95 9.85 -1.01
CA THR A 170 -9.60 9.72 0.39
C THR A 170 -10.30 8.49 0.95
N MET A 171 -9.54 7.59 1.57
CA MET A 171 -10.02 6.40 2.26
C MET A 171 -9.83 6.60 3.76
N THR A 172 -10.91 6.51 4.52
CA THR A 172 -10.88 6.66 5.98
C THR A 172 -11.25 5.36 6.66
N PHE A 173 -10.38 4.92 7.55
CA PHE A 173 -10.55 3.77 8.40
C PHE A 173 -10.92 4.19 9.81
N PRO A 174 -11.67 3.37 10.57
CA PRO A 174 -12.09 3.73 11.93
C PRO A 174 -10.93 3.80 12.94
N SER A 175 -9.81 3.11 12.65
CA SER A 175 -8.63 3.09 13.50
C SER A 175 -7.38 2.68 12.73
N GLU A 176 -6.20 2.88 13.32
CA GLU A 176 -4.93 2.33 12.82
C GLU A 176 -5.00 0.81 12.66
N ALA A 177 -5.53 0.12 13.67
CA ALA A 177 -5.68 -1.32 13.65
C ALA A 177 -6.53 -1.79 12.46
N ALA A 178 -7.61 -1.08 12.15
CA ALA A 178 -8.44 -1.38 10.99
C ALA A 178 -7.70 -1.17 9.67
N THR A 179 -6.89 -0.10 9.58
CA THR A 179 -6.07 0.16 8.39
C THR A 179 -5.05 -0.94 8.16
N ARG A 180 -4.27 -1.26 9.19
CA ARG A 180 -3.24 -2.31 9.10
C ARG A 180 -3.86 -3.69 8.89
N GLY A 181 -4.92 -3.98 9.62
CA GLY A 181 -5.66 -5.23 9.47
C GLY A 181 -6.21 -5.42 8.06
N PHE A 182 -6.70 -4.35 7.42
CA PHE A 182 -7.17 -4.40 6.04
C PHE A 182 -6.05 -4.88 5.10
N PHE A 183 -4.90 -4.22 5.10
CA PHE A 183 -3.80 -4.60 4.21
C PHE A 183 -3.16 -5.94 4.58
N ASN A 184 -2.94 -6.20 5.87
CA ASN A 184 -2.29 -7.42 6.33
C ASN A 184 -3.11 -8.68 6.11
N SER A 185 -4.43 -8.54 6.01
CA SER A 185 -5.30 -9.65 5.64
C SER A 185 -5.45 -9.86 4.14
N GLY A 186 -4.67 -9.15 3.33
CA GLY A 186 -4.70 -9.22 1.87
C GLY A 186 -5.69 -8.25 1.23
N GLY A 187 -6.12 -7.23 1.94
CA GLY A 187 -6.95 -6.16 1.38
C GLY A 187 -6.23 -5.40 0.27
N GLU A 188 -6.98 -5.01 -0.75
CA GLU A 188 -6.48 -4.37 -1.96
C GLU A 188 -7.25 -3.09 -2.27
N VAL A 189 -6.56 -2.13 -2.85
CA VAL A 189 -7.15 -0.93 -3.45
C VAL A 189 -6.94 -0.97 -4.95
N LEU A 190 -8.03 -1.00 -5.69
CA LEU A 190 -8.02 -1.08 -7.14
C LEU A 190 -8.23 0.31 -7.74
N PHE A 191 -7.48 0.60 -8.79
CA PHE A 191 -7.66 1.79 -9.59
C PHE A 191 -7.88 1.39 -11.04
N THR A 192 -8.88 2.01 -11.64
CA THR A 192 -9.08 1.98 -13.09
C THR A 192 -9.28 3.38 -13.60
N ALA A 193 -8.94 3.60 -14.85
CA ALA A 193 -9.24 4.84 -15.54
C ALA A 193 -9.65 4.56 -16.96
N SER A 194 -10.55 5.36 -17.48
CA SER A 194 -11.04 5.24 -18.84
C SER A 194 -11.37 6.60 -19.44
N ARG A 195 -11.39 6.63 -20.75
CA ARG A 195 -11.90 7.77 -21.54
C ARG A 195 -12.87 7.25 -22.58
N SER A 196 -14.00 7.92 -22.75
CA SER A 196 -15.03 7.52 -23.71
C SER A 196 -15.72 8.73 -24.36
N GLY A 197 -16.32 8.50 -25.51
CA GLY A 197 -17.06 9.54 -26.25
C GLY A 197 -16.14 10.61 -26.84
N GLY A 198 -16.67 11.82 -27.02
CA GLY A 198 -15.96 12.97 -27.56
C GLY A 198 -15.85 12.96 -29.09
N THR A 199 -15.07 13.91 -29.62
CA THR A 199 -14.88 14.12 -31.05
C THR A 199 -14.03 13.02 -31.65
N SER A 200 -14.33 12.58 -32.83
CA SER A 200 -13.59 11.56 -33.57
C SER A 200 -12.42 12.12 -34.39
N GLY A 201 -11.98 13.33 -34.08
CA GLY A 201 -10.86 13.98 -34.77
C GLY A 201 -9.56 13.24 -34.59
N SER A 202 -8.81 13.03 -35.65
CA SER A 202 -7.48 12.42 -35.63
C SER A 202 -6.39 13.34 -36.21
N ALA A 203 -6.76 14.50 -36.69
CA ALA A 203 -5.80 15.46 -37.20
C ALA A 203 -5.10 16.18 -36.05
N ALA A 204 -3.77 16.26 -36.08
CA ALA A 204 -2.99 17.05 -35.14
C ALA A 204 -3.51 18.49 -35.08
N GLY A 205 -3.56 19.08 -33.91
CA GLY A 205 -4.06 20.44 -33.71
C GLY A 205 -5.58 20.61 -33.67
N THR A 206 -6.34 19.52 -33.59
CA THR A 206 -7.81 19.58 -33.48
C THR A 206 -8.29 19.12 -32.10
N ILE A 207 -9.48 19.58 -31.72
CA ILE A 207 -10.14 19.06 -30.50
C ILE A 207 -10.29 17.55 -30.64
N GLY A 208 -9.84 16.83 -29.61
CA GLY A 208 -9.90 15.37 -29.55
C GLY A 208 -8.79 14.65 -30.33
N SER A 209 -7.79 15.34 -30.87
CA SER A 209 -6.66 14.71 -31.58
C SER A 209 -5.90 13.70 -30.72
N GLN A 210 -5.83 13.91 -29.42
CA GLN A 210 -5.18 13.01 -28.47
C GLN A 210 -6.09 11.90 -27.92
N ASN A 211 -7.36 11.89 -28.28
CA ASN A 211 -8.37 10.97 -27.73
C ASN A 211 -7.98 9.50 -27.86
N ALA A 212 -7.51 9.10 -29.06
CA ALA A 212 -7.10 7.73 -29.33
C ALA A 212 -5.88 7.30 -28.48
N ASN A 213 -4.92 8.21 -28.31
CA ASN A 213 -3.72 7.95 -27.51
C ASN A 213 -4.10 7.73 -26.04
N TRP A 214 -4.88 8.63 -25.44
CA TRP A 214 -5.34 8.51 -24.06
C TRP A 214 -6.20 7.26 -23.87
N THR A 215 -7.10 6.94 -24.77
CA THR A 215 -7.90 5.71 -24.72
C THR A 215 -7.00 4.48 -24.72
N SER A 216 -5.99 4.44 -25.59
CA SER A 216 -5.04 3.34 -25.69
C SER A 216 -4.16 3.22 -24.43
N LEU A 217 -3.66 4.35 -23.91
CA LEU A 217 -2.85 4.41 -22.71
C LEU A 217 -3.61 3.82 -21.51
N LEU A 218 -4.84 4.29 -21.28
CA LEU A 218 -5.66 3.89 -20.14
C LEU A 218 -6.13 2.43 -20.27
N SER A 219 -6.52 2.01 -21.47
CA SER A 219 -6.90 0.61 -21.73
C SER A 219 -5.72 -0.35 -21.51
N ALA A 220 -4.53 0.01 -21.99
CA ALA A 220 -3.34 -0.81 -21.83
C ALA A 220 -2.84 -0.91 -20.38
N MET A 221 -3.21 0.04 -19.53
CA MET A 221 -2.91 0.02 -18.12
C MET A 221 -3.65 -1.11 -17.39
N GLY A 222 -4.89 -1.43 -17.79
CA GLY A 222 -5.73 -2.38 -17.09
C GLY A 222 -6.12 -1.91 -15.68
N THR A 223 -6.31 -2.85 -14.77
CA THR A 223 -6.55 -2.57 -13.35
C THR A 223 -5.24 -2.50 -12.61
N LEU A 224 -5.05 -1.45 -11.85
CA LEU A 224 -3.94 -1.28 -10.93
C LEU A 224 -4.38 -1.71 -9.54
N THR A 225 -3.61 -2.56 -8.90
CA THR A 225 -3.87 -3.09 -7.56
C THR A 225 -2.78 -2.64 -6.61
N PHE A 226 -3.15 -1.79 -5.66
CA PHE A 226 -2.30 -1.39 -4.55
C PHE A 226 -2.58 -2.28 -3.36
N ASN A 227 -1.55 -2.85 -2.80
CA ASN A 227 -1.65 -3.79 -1.69
C ASN A 227 -0.64 -3.47 -0.58
N LEU A 228 -0.31 -4.46 0.22
CA LEU A 228 0.63 -4.38 1.33
C LEU A 228 2.04 -3.98 0.87
N ASP A 229 2.52 -4.57 -0.23
CA ASP A 229 3.93 -4.54 -0.63
C ASP A 229 4.19 -3.64 -1.83
N ASP A 230 3.21 -3.48 -2.74
CA ASP A 230 3.43 -2.75 -4.00
C ASP A 230 2.14 -2.25 -4.65
N LEU A 231 2.30 -1.66 -5.84
CA LEU A 231 1.23 -1.38 -6.78
C LEU A 231 1.54 -2.09 -8.10
N VAL A 232 0.73 -3.09 -8.42
CA VAL A 232 0.87 -3.91 -9.64
C VAL A 232 -0.22 -3.59 -10.66
N SER A 233 0.10 -3.81 -11.94
CA SER A 233 -0.82 -3.64 -13.06
C SER A 233 -1.21 -4.99 -13.65
N SER A 234 -2.49 -5.19 -13.94
CA SER A 234 -2.96 -6.35 -14.70
C SER A 234 -2.72 -6.21 -16.20
N GLY A 235 -2.43 -5.00 -16.66
CA GLY A 235 -2.17 -4.69 -18.06
C GLY A 235 -0.69 -4.67 -18.42
N SER A 236 -0.38 -4.15 -19.59
CA SER A 236 0.99 -4.02 -20.06
C SER A 236 1.65 -2.72 -19.60
N THR A 237 2.88 -2.84 -19.20
CA THR A 237 3.93 -1.82 -19.10
C THR A 237 3.56 -0.40 -18.66
N GLY A 238 3.51 -0.19 -17.38
CA GLY A 238 3.85 1.05 -16.68
C GLY A 238 5.02 0.77 -15.75
N THR A 239 5.49 1.78 -15.03
CA THR A 239 6.55 1.64 -14.03
C THR A 239 5.94 1.72 -12.65
N SER A 240 5.96 0.62 -11.91
CA SER A 240 5.68 0.61 -10.49
C SER A 240 6.90 1.13 -9.72
N ALA A 241 6.66 1.87 -8.66
CA ALA A 241 7.72 2.27 -7.73
C ALA A 241 8.03 1.17 -6.70
N ASN A 242 7.37 0.01 -6.77
CA ASN A 242 7.46 -1.09 -5.80
C ASN A 242 7.25 -0.58 -4.36
N LYS A 243 6.17 0.15 -4.17
CA LYS A 243 5.78 0.73 -2.88
C LYS A 243 4.37 0.31 -2.55
N GLY A 244 4.21 -0.32 -1.41
CA GLY A 244 2.93 -0.68 -0.83
C GLY A 244 2.55 0.21 0.35
N PHE A 245 1.62 -0.30 1.14
CA PHE A 245 1.06 0.45 2.27
C PHE A 245 2.13 0.90 3.29
N TYR A 246 3.10 0.04 3.61
CA TYR A 246 4.10 0.34 4.64
C TYR A 246 5.20 1.30 4.20
N GLU A 247 5.39 1.50 2.91
CA GLU A 247 6.33 2.48 2.36
C GLU A 247 5.70 3.87 2.19
N LEU A 248 4.38 4.01 2.41
CA LEU A 248 3.74 5.32 2.33
C LEU A 248 4.22 6.24 3.45
N THR A 249 4.45 7.49 3.07
CA THR A 249 4.77 8.59 3.99
C THR A 249 3.64 9.60 4.06
N THR A 250 3.80 10.64 4.87
CA THR A 250 2.82 11.74 4.97
C THR A 250 2.85 12.70 3.78
N SER A 251 3.83 12.55 2.89
CA SER A 251 3.91 13.29 1.64
C SER A 251 3.47 12.41 0.47
N PHE A 252 2.88 13.00 -0.56
CA PHE A 252 2.55 12.26 -1.78
C PHE A 252 3.80 11.64 -2.42
N GLN A 253 3.71 10.35 -2.67
CA GLN A 253 4.74 9.56 -3.35
C GLN A 253 4.17 8.99 -4.64
N THR A 254 4.96 8.99 -5.70
CA THR A 254 4.59 8.28 -6.93
C THR A 254 4.62 6.78 -6.67
N LEU A 255 3.52 6.11 -6.99
CA LEU A 255 3.35 4.66 -6.87
C LEU A 255 3.43 3.98 -8.24
N TYR A 256 2.89 4.65 -9.25
CA TYR A 256 2.84 4.12 -10.62
C TYR A 256 2.87 5.25 -11.64
N THR A 257 3.49 5.02 -12.77
CA THR A 257 3.45 5.92 -13.93
C THR A 257 3.38 5.12 -15.21
N LYS A 258 2.50 5.53 -16.11
CA LYS A 258 2.44 5.04 -17.50
C LYS A 258 2.47 6.20 -18.46
N THR A 259 3.41 6.16 -19.39
CA THR A 259 3.56 7.18 -20.42
C THR A 259 2.76 6.83 -21.67
N GLY A 260 2.45 7.84 -22.46
CA GLY A 260 1.90 7.70 -23.79
C GLY A 260 2.88 7.07 -24.77
N SER A 261 2.56 7.11 -26.05
CA SER A 261 3.40 6.54 -27.11
C SER A 261 3.50 7.49 -28.32
N GLY A 262 4.51 7.27 -29.15
CA GLY A 262 4.75 8.06 -30.36
C GLY A 262 4.96 9.54 -30.05
N ALA A 263 4.26 10.41 -30.73
CA ALA A 263 4.32 11.85 -30.53
C ALA A 263 3.92 12.27 -29.10
N TYR A 264 3.05 11.49 -28.45
CA TYR A 264 2.51 11.76 -27.12
C TYR A 264 3.26 11.00 -26.01
N SER A 265 4.52 10.62 -26.21
CA SER A 265 5.31 9.88 -25.23
C SER A 265 5.64 10.66 -23.96
N SER A 266 5.51 11.98 -23.98
CA SER A 266 5.64 12.85 -22.82
C SER A 266 4.39 12.87 -21.93
N ASN A 267 3.23 12.51 -22.46
CA ASN A 267 1.99 12.43 -21.71
C ASN A 267 2.05 11.25 -20.75
N TYR A 268 1.44 11.39 -19.57
CA TYR A 268 1.42 10.29 -18.61
C TYR A 268 0.17 10.26 -17.75
N TYR A 269 -0.18 9.05 -17.37
CA TYR A 269 -1.03 8.76 -16.22
C TYR A 269 -0.16 8.37 -15.03
N ARG A 270 -0.48 8.90 -13.84
CA ARG A 270 0.27 8.64 -12.62
C ARG A 270 -0.67 8.42 -11.44
N ILE A 271 -0.30 7.50 -10.56
CA ILE A 271 -0.90 7.39 -9.23
C ILE A 271 0.11 7.85 -8.19
N GLN A 272 -0.34 8.70 -7.29
CA GLN A 272 0.38 9.08 -6.09
C GLN A 272 -0.45 8.69 -4.86
N GLY A 273 0.23 8.34 -3.77
CA GLY A 273 -0.39 7.99 -2.51
C GLY A 273 0.35 8.58 -1.32
N LYS A 274 -0.39 8.77 -0.22
CA LYS A 274 0.14 9.14 1.09
C LYS A 274 -0.75 8.63 2.21
N VAL A 275 -0.20 8.60 3.42
CA VAL A 275 -0.95 8.41 4.67
C VAL A 275 -1.00 9.71 5.47
N ASN A 276 -1.97 9.83 6.37
CA ASN A 276 -2.02 10.97 7.30
C ASN A 276 -0.96 10.88 8.40
N SER A 277 -0.52 9.67 8.72
CA SER A 277 0.50 9.40 9.75
C SER A 277 1.19 8.07 9.42
N THR A 278 2.50 8.01 9.60
CA THR A 278 3.26 6.75 9.47
C THR A 278 3.16 5.88 10.73
N THR A 279 2.87 6.49 11.86
CA THR A 279 2.72 5.78 13.15
C THR A 279 1.30 5.28 13.35
N ASN A 280 0.30 6.16 13.16
CA ASN A 280 -1.12 5.87 13.35
C ASN A 280 -1.91 6.15 12.05
N PRO A 281 -1.70 5.37 10.97
CA PRO A 281 -2.38 5.59 9.70
C PRO A 281 -3.87 5.25 9.82
N THR A 282 -4.72 6.23 9.60
CA THR A 282 -6.18 6.06 9.55
C THR A 282 -6.77 6.61 8.27
N VAL A 283 -6.01 7.42 7.53
CA VAL A 283 -6.45 8.02 6.28
C VAL A 283 -5.39 7.82 5.21
N LEU A 284 -5.79 7.21 4.10
CA LEU A 284 -5.00 7.13 2.88
C LEU A 284 -5.59 8.10 1.86
N THR A 285 -4.73 8.86 1.21
CA THR A 285 -5.12 9.75 0.13
C THR A 285 -4.37 9.37 -1.14
N PHE A 286 -5.11 9.16 -2.21
CA PHE A 286 -4.57 8.86 -3.53
C PHE A 286 -4.93 9.96 -4.52
N LYS A 287 -4.02 10.21 -5.45
CA LYS A 287 -4.25 11.05 -6.62
C LYS A 287 -4.06 10.24 -7.89
N THR A 288 -5.01 10.33 -8.80
CA THR A 288 -4.85 9.90 -10.17
C THR A 288 -4.65 11.14 -11.03
N ILE A 289 -3.51 11.22 -11.68
CA ILE A 289 -3.04 12.39 -12.41
C ILE A 289 -2.95 12.03 -13.88
N PHE A 290 -3.63 12.81 -14.71
CA PHE A 290 -3.56 12.77 -16.17
C PHE A 290 -2.82 14.02 -16.61
N ARG A 291 -1.62 13.86 -17.13
CA ARG A 291 -0.77 14.98 -17.50
C ARG A 291 -0.46 14.96 -18.98
N ASP A 292 -0.78 16.04 -19.65
CA ASP A 292 -0.43 16.30 -21.03
C ASP A 292 0.79 17.23 -21.07
N ASP A 293 1.95 16.62 -21.29
CA ASP A 293 3.23 17.31 -21.50
C ASP A 293 3.65 17.27 -22.97
N HIS A 294 2.76 16.84 -23.87
CA HIS A 294 3.00 17.00 -25.29
C HIS A 294 3.17 18.49 -25.59
N ALA A 295 4.34 18.82 -26.11
CA ALA A 295 4.66 20.19 -26.42
C ALA A 295 3.58 20.74 -27.36
N LEU A 296 2.78 21.62 -26.82
CA LEU A 296 1.92 22.49 -27.63
C LEU A 296 2.88 23.21 -28.53
N GLY A 297 2.94 22.77 -29.79
CA GLY A 297 3.98 23.20 -30.71
C GLY A 297 4.03 24.71 -30.76
N SER A 298 5.09 25.30 -30.20
CA SER A 298 5.35 26.70 -30.42
C SER A 298 5.53 26.93 -31.92
N GLY A 299 4.55 27.51 -32.52
CA GLY A 299 4.63 27.91 -33.93
C GLY A 299 4.01 26.98 -34.97
N VAL A 300 3.01 26.18 -34.58
CA VAL A 300 2.22 25.41 -35.55
C VAL A 300 0.75 25.66 -35.26
N GLY A 301 0.07 26.29 -36.16
CA GLY A 301 -1.38 26.59 -36.07
C GLY A 301 -2.26 25.35 -36.25
N PRO A 302 -3.60 25.53 -36.29
CA PRO A 302 -4.57 24.45 -36.50
C PRO A 302 -4.36 23.62 -37.76
N ASP A 303 -3.64 24.15 -38.77
CA ASP A 303 -3.30 23.43 -39.99
C ASP A 303 -2.10 22.46 -39.85
N GLY A 304 -1.41 22.50 -38.72
CA GLY A 304 -0.25 21.66 -38.43
C GLY A 304 1.03 22.04 -39.17
N ILE A 305 1.09 23.26 -39.78
CA ILE A 305 2.22 23.74 -40.57
C ILE A 305 2.83 24.96 -39.90
N ALA A 306 4.10 24.91 -39.53
CA ALA A 306 4.80 26.04 -38.94
C ALA A 306 5.02 27.16 -39.95
N GLY A 307 4.83 28.42 -39.55
CA GLY A 307 5.07 29.60 -40.36
C GLY A 307 3.85 30.09 -41.14
N THR A 308 2.66 29.57 -40.83
CA THR A 308 1.37 30.02 -41.43
C THR A 308 0.68 31.08 -40.55
N GLY A 309 -0.33 31.76 -41.12
CA GLY A 309 -0.99 32.89 -40.44
C GLY A 309 -1.84 32.52 -39.21
N ASP A 310 -2.08 31.26 -38.97
CA ASP A 310 -2.86 30.74 -37.85
C ASP A 310 -2.00 30.24 -36.68
N ASP A 311 -0.69 30.30 -36.79
CA ASP A 311 0.28 29.96 -35.73
C ASP A 311 0.05 30.74 -34.42
N SER A 312 -0.61 31.91 -34.50
CA SER A 312 -0.94 32.72 -33.33
C SER A 312 -2.22 32.34 -32.61
N GLN A 313 -3.00 31.41 -33.19
CA GLN A 313 -4.32 31.05 -32.64
C GLN A 313 -4.27 30.00 -31.50
N GLY A 314 -3.10 29.55 -31.13
CA GLY A 314 -2.94 28.53 -30.09
C GLY A 314 -3.44 27.16 -30.55
N PHE A 315 -2.68 26.17 -30.27
CA PHE A 315 -3.01 24.79 -30.57
C PHE A 315 -4.28 24.35 -29.86
N VAL A 316 -5.23 23.77 -30.56
CA VAL A 316 -6.42 23.13 -29.97
C VAL A 316 -6.20 21.61 -29.85
N ASP A 317 -4.95 21.17 -29.75
CA ASP A 317 -4.64 19.78 -29.49
C ASP A 317 -5.09 19.46 -28.08
N SER A 318 -6.22 18.80 -27.95
CA SER A 318 -6.85 18.56 -26.65
C SER A 318 -7.56 17.21 -26.62
N VAL A 319 -7.85 16.80 -25.40
CA VAL A 319 -8.67 15.63 -25.07
C VAL A 319 -10.08 16.09 -24.75
N ASP A 320 -11.07 15.44 -25.31
CA ASP A 320 -12.49 15.65 -24.98
C ASP A 320 -13.21 14.33 -24.69
N GLY A 321 -14.51 14.39 -24.45
CA GLY A 321 -15.30 13.27 -23.98
C GLY A 321 -15.29 13.13 -22.46
N THR A 322 -15.61 11.96 -21.96
CA THR A 322 -15.67 11.69 -20.53
C THR A 322 -14.41 10.97 -20.08
N LEU A 323 -13.63 11.60 -19.21
CA LEU A 323 -12.53 11.00 -18.48
C LEU A 323 -13.05 10.51 -17.13
N THR A 324 -12.78 9.26 -16.79
CA THR A 324 -13.26 8.63 -15.57
C THR A 324 -12.11 8.00 -14.82
N SER A 325 -12.02 8.26 -13.51
CA SER A 325 -11.18 7.51 -12.57
C SER A 325 -12.08 6.79 -11.59
N THR A 326 -11.70 5.56 -11.25
CA THR A 326 -12.44 4.76 -10.28
C THR A 326 -11.47 4.21 -9.25
N ILE A 327 -11.87 4.28 -7.97
CA ILE A 327 -11.24 3.57 -6.87
C ILE A 327 -12.23 2.53 -6.33
N GLN A 328 -11.73 1.37 -5.97
CA GLN A 328 -12.52 0.30 -5.39
C GLN A 328 -11.68 -0.49 -4.39
N THR A 329 -12.28 -0.99 -3.33
CA THR A 329 -11.56 -1.83 -2.36
C THR A 329 -12.01 -3.28 -2.45
N LYS A 330 -11.08 -4.18 -2.13
CA LYS A 330 -11.36 -5.58 -1.84
C LYS A 330 -10.89 -5.89 -0.44
N ARG A 331 -11.74 -6.54 0.35
CA ARG A 331 -11.49 -6.92 1.73
C ARG A 331 -11.44 -8.42 1.89
N ALA A 332 -10.54 -8.89 2.76
CA ALA A 332 -10.57 -10.31 3.15
C ALA A 332 -11.88 -10.67 3.82
N ASN A 333 -12.39 -11.85 3.51
CA ASN A 333 -13.62 -12.43 4.10
C ASN A 333 -13.38 -13.83 4.69
N ASN A 334 -12.14 -14.19 4.93
CA ASN A 334 -11.70 -15.52 5.42
C ASN A 334 -11.73 -15.65 6.95
N GLY A 335 -12.73 -15.06 7.61
CA GLY A 335 -12.89 -15.09 9.09
C GLY A 335 -12.49 -13.80 9.78
N VAL A 336 -11.84 -12.86 9.08
CA VAL A 336 -11.63 -11.49 9.53
C VAL A 336 -12.63 -10.59 8.83
N THR A 337 -13.51 -9.98 9.59
CA THR A 337 -14.39 -8.95 9.03
C THR A 337 -13.79 -7.58 9.29
N HIS A 338 -13.12 -7.03 8.28
CA HIS A 338 -12.74 -5.62 8.32
C HIS A 338 -13.90 -4.76 7.83
N ALA A 339 -14.17 -3.67 8.54
CA ALA A 339 -15.10 -2.66 8.05
C ALA A 339 -14.59 -2.11 6.72
N ALA A 340 -15.49 -1.90 5.76
CA ALA A 340 -15.13 -1.17 4.55
C ALA A 340 -14.61 0.22 4.94
N PRO A 341 -13.51 0.70 4.36
CA PRO A 341 -13.12 2.09 4.54
C PRO A 341 -14.19 2.97 3.90
N THR A 342 -14.42 4.13 4.51
CA THR A 342 -15.25 5.15 3.86
C THR A 342 -14.40 5.82 2.80
N THR A 343 -14.85 5.79 1.55
CA THR A 343 -14.21 6.51 0.45
C THR A 343 -14.94 7.82 0.16
N ALA A 344 -14.18 8.84 -0.15
CA ALA A 344 -14.68 10.12 -0.60
C ALA A 344 -13.87 10.57 -1.82
N THR A 345 -14.56 11.04 -2.84
CA THR A 345 -13.94 11.65 -4.00
C THR A 345 -13.94 13.17 -3.84
N THR A 346 -12.79 13.79 -4.11
CA THR A 346 -12.75 15.22 -4.37
C THR A 346 -12.60 15.37 -5.87
N SER A 347 -13.60 15.96 -6.51
CA SER A 347 -13.53 16.27 -7.92
C SER A 347 -12.46 17.33 -8.15
N GLU A 348 -11.69 17.15 -9.18
CA GLU A 348 -10.65 18.02 -9.74
C GLU A 348 -10.02 19.04 -8.77
N LEU A 349 -8.75 18.89 -8.55
CA LEU A 349 -7.90 19.89 -7.91
C LEU A 349 -7.28 20.79 -8.96
#